data_e1f8d021aa6c6ca7610dee4a27049e13
#
_entry.id   e1f8d021aa6c6ca7610dee4a27049e13
#
_cell.length_a   1.000
_cell.length_b   1.000
_cell.length_c   1.000
_cell.angle_alpha   90.00
_cell.angle_beta   90.00
_cell.angle_gamma   90.00
#
_symmetry.space_group_name_H-M   'P 1'
#
loop_
_entity.id
_entity.type
_entity.pdbx_description
1 polymer ?
#
loop_
_entity_poly.entity_id
_entity_poly.type
_entity_poly.pdbx_seq_one_letter_code
_entity_poly.pdbx_strand_id
1 'polypeptide(L)'
;GLIFLIPGREETLRVNGRASIVRDEDVLVTLAARGKQPVLAIGVEVEECFFHCPKAFRRSGLWEPDAWPDRALLPSMACVLYEKLQPAGKTLEEYERESEESIQKTLY
;
A
#
# COMPACT_ATOMS: atom_id res chain seq x y z
N GLY A 1 -4.75 9.71 10.30
CA GLY A 1 -5.92 9.50 9.43
C GLY A 1 -5.73 8.35 8.47
N LEU A 2 -6.82 7.71 8.08
CA LEU A 2 -6.88 6.60 7.13
C LEU A 2 -7.66 7.06 5.89
N ILE A 3 -7.23 6.61 4.70
CA ILE A 3 -8.00 6.76 3.46
C ILE A 3 -8.24 5.36 2.90
N PHE A 4 -9.50 5.05 2.65
CA PHE A 4 -9.90 3.80 2.03
C PHE A 4 -10.20 4.04 0.54
N LEU A 5 -9.45 3.36 -0.31
CA LEU A 5 -9.64 3.30 -1.75
C LEU A 5 -10.46 2.06 -2.06
N ILE A 6 -11.61 2.23 -2.69
CA ILE A 6 -12.50 1.13 -3.07
C ILE A 6 -12.35 0.94 -4.58
N PRO A 7 -11.77 -0.17 -5.05
CA PRO A 7 -11.58 -0.41 -6.49
C PRO A 7 -12.87 -0.22 -7.28
N GLY A 8 -12.81 0.58 -8.34
CA GLY A 8 -13.96 0.91 -9.18
C GLY A 8 -14.90 1.99 -8.61
N ARG A 9 -14.63 2.51 -7.41
CA ARG A 9 -15.32 3.67 -6.84
C ARG A 9 -14.45 4.90 -6.91
N GLU A 10 -15.03 6.01 -7.29
CA GLU A 10 -14.30 7.28 -7.41
C GLU A 10 -14.28 8.07 -6.09
N GLU A 11 -15.25 7.83 -5.21
CA GLU A 11 -15.25 8.33 -3.85
C GLU A 11 -14.30 7.55 -2.96
N THR A 12 -13.60 8.25 -2.05
CA THR A 12 -12.78 7.63 -1.01
C THR A 12 -13.36 7.92 0.36
N LEU A 13 -13.30 6.94 1.24
CA LEU A 13 -13.67 7.12 2.64
C LEU A 13 -12.46 7.58 3.44
N ARG A 14 -12.60 8.69 4.14
CA ARG A 14 -11.63 9.19 5.10
C ARG A 14 -12.09 8.94 6.52
N VAL A 15 -11.19 8.42 7.34
CA VAL A 15 -11.39 8.29 8.78
C VAL A 15 -10.26 9.00 9.50
N ASN A 16 -10.56 9.95 10.33
CA ASN A 16 -9.62 10.63 11.23
C ASN A 16 -9.93 10.22 12.68
N GLY A 17 -8.88 10.16 13.49
CA GLY A 17 -9.04 9.79 14.90
C GLY A 17 -7.71 9.60 15.60
N ARG A 18 -7.78 9.11 16.83
CA ARG A 18 -6.62 8.81 17.66
C ARG A 18 -6.21 7.36 17.47
N ALA A 19 -4.96 7.16 17.09
CA ALA A 19 -4.41 5.82 16.89
C ALA A 19 -3.72 5.32 18.16
N SER A 20 -3.89 4.02 18.46
CA SER A 20 -3.21 3.31 19.52
C SER A 20 -2.69 1.97 19.02
N ILE A 21 -1.62 1.47 19.64
CA ILE A 21 -1.12 0.13 19.37
C ILE A 21 -1.90 -0.88 20.25
N VAL A 22 -2.48 -1.85 19.59
CA VAL A 22 -3.25 -2.93 20.22
C VAL A 22 -2.40 -4.21 20.23
N ARG A 23 -2.29 -4.83 21.42
CA ARG A 23 -1.60 -6.11 21.63
C ARG A 23 -2.49 -7.14 22.30
N ASP A 24 -3.78 -6.87 22.40
CA ASP A 24 -4.76 -7.77 22.97
C ASP A 24 -4.90 -9.02 22.08
N GLU A 25 -4.65 -10.19 22.65
CA GLU A 25 -4.64 -11.47 21.95
C GLU A 25 -5.99 -11.77 21.30
N ASP A 26 -7.08 -11.51 22.00
CA ASP A 26 -8.43 -11.76 21.50
C ASP A 26 -8.75 -10.90 20.28
N VAL A 27 -8.24 -9.66 20.25
CA VAL A 27 -8.36 -8.79 19.08
C VAL A 27 -7.47 -9.29 17.94
N LEU A 28 -6.21 -9.63 18.24
CA LEU A 28 -5.24 -10.05 17.21
C LEU A 28 -5.67 -11.34 16.50
N VAL A 29 -6.28 -12.28 17.22
CA VAL A 29 -6.84 -13.50 16.63
C VAL A 29 -7.91 -13.19 15.58
N THR A 30 -8.78 -12.21 15.83
CA THR A 30 -9.83 -11.82 14.86
C THR A 30 -9.27 -11.18 13.59
N LEU A 31 -8.04 -10.66 13.65
CA LEU A 31 -7.36 -10.01 12.53
C LEU A 31 -6.44 -10.96 11.76
N ALA A 32 -6.44 -12.25 12.09
CA ALA A 32 -5.63 -13.22 11.39
C ALA A 32 -6.00 -13.30 9.91
N ALA A 33 -4.98 -13.27 9.04
CA ALA A 33 -5.14 -13.38 7.60
C ALA A 33 -4.30 -14.54 7.06
N ARG A 34 -4.89 -15.39 6.25
CA ARG A 34 -4.23 -16.56 5.64
C ARG A 34 -3.52 -17.46 6.67
N GLY A 35 -4.12 -17.64 7.84
CA GLY A 35 -3.57 -18.46 8.91
C GLY A 35 -2.43 -17.82 9.71
N LYS A 36 -2.09 -16.56 9.45
CA LYS A 36 -1.09 -15.81 10.21
C LYS A 36 -1.77 -14.74 11.06
N GLN A 37 -1.51 -14.77 12.35
CA GLN A 37 -1.94 -13.73 13.28
C GLN A 37 -0.93 -12.57 13.27
N PRO A 38 -1.39 -11.30 13.26
CA PRO A 38 -0.48 -10.16 13.35
C PRO A 38 0.16 -10.07 14.75
N VAL A 39 1.37 -9.53 14.82
CA VAL A 39 2.10 -9.30 16.09
C VAL A 39 1.49 -8.14 16.89
N LEU A 40 0.89 -7.19 16.19
CA LEU A 40 0.21 -6.03 16.75
C LEU A 40 -0.84 -5.51 15.76
N ALA A 41 -1.77 -4.70 16.25
CA ALA A 41 -2.72 -3.98 15.43
C ALA A 41 -2.71 -2.48 15.75
N ILE A 42 -3.28 -1.70 14.85
CA ILE A 42 -3.52 -0.27 15.06
C ILE A 42 -5.03 -0.09 15.30
N GLY A 43 -5.39 0.26 16.52
CA GLY A 43 -6.74 0.69 16.86
C GLY A 43 -6.92 2.17 16.57
N VAL A 44 -8.06 2.56 16.01
CA VAL A 44 -8.39 3.97 15.77
C VAL A 44 -9.71 4.30 16.45
N GLU A 45 -9.66 5.20 17.42
CA GLU A 45 -10.85 5.83 17.97
C GLU A 45 -11.29 6.92 17.00
N VAL A 46 -12.42 6.67 16.32
CA VAL A 46 -12.87 7.51 15.22
C VAL A 46 -13.45 8.82 15.74
N GLU A 47 -12.90 9.96 15.31
CA GLU A 47 -13.40 11.30 15.61
C GLU A 47 -14.20 11.86 14.43
N GLU A 48 -13.78 11.56 13.19
CA GLU A 48 -14.46 12.01 11.97
C GLU A 48 -14.45 10.90 10.92
N CYS A 49 -15.54 10.81 10.16
CA CYS A 49 -15.66 9.91 9.03
C CYS A 49 -16.44 10.60 7.91
N PHE A 50 -15.85 10.71 6.71
CA PHE A 50 -16.46 11.39 5.58
C PHE A 50 -15.96 10.89 4.23
N PHE A 51 -16.73 11.17 3.18
CA PHE A 51 -16.34 10.89 1.81
C PHE A 51 -15.65 12.07 1.16
N HIS A 52 -14.58 11.80 0.42
CA HIS A 52 -14.01 12.76 -0.51
C HIS A 52 -14.76 12.75 -1.85
N CYS A 53 -14.79 13.91 -2.50
CA CYS A 53 -15.42 14.00 -3.79
C CYS A 53 -14.64 13.23 -4.88
N PRO A 54 -15.34 12.71 -5.92
CA PRO A 54 -14.75 11.84 -6.94
C PRO A 54 -13.88 12.58 -7.97
N LYS A 55 -13.82 13.91 -7.95
CA LYS A 55 -13.21 14.71 -9.04
C LYS A 55 -11.74 14.39 -9.30
N ALA A 56 -10.96 14.05 -8.27
CA ALA A 56 -9.54 13.72 -8.44
C ALA A 56 -9.38 12.42 -9.22
N PHE A 57 -10.16 11.40 -8.87
CA PHE A 57 -10.14 10.08 -9.50
C PHE A 57 -10.62 10.14 -10.96
N ARG A 58 -11.68 10.92 -11.22
CA ARG A 58 -12.17 11.17 -12.58
C ARG A 58 -11.13 11.85 -13.46
N ARG A 59 -10.51 12.92 -12.95
CA ARG A 59 -9.48 13.62 -13.72
C ARG A 59 -8.23 12.79 -14.00
N SER A 60 -7.88 11.88 -13.10
CA SER A 60 -6.71 11.03 -13.27
C SER A 60 -7.00 9.75 -14.06
N GLY A 61 -8.27 9.41 -14.29
CA GLY A 61 -8.65 8.12 -14.88
C GLY A 61 -8.13 6.93 -14.04
N LEU A 62 -8.10 7.07 -12.71
CA LEU A 62 -7.44 6.10 -11.83
C LEU A 62 -7.98 4.67 -12.01
N TRP A 63 -9.26 4.53 -12.31
CA TRP A 63 -9.91 3.22 -12.53
C TRP A 63 -10.12 2.87 -14.00
N GLU A 64 -9.46 3.60 -14.90
CA GLU A 64 -9.51 3.39 -16.35
C GLU A 64 -8.14 2.85 -16.82
N PRO A 65 -7.92 1.53 -16.81
CA PRO A 65 -6.62 0.94 -17.16
C PRO A 65 -6.11 1.33 -18.54
N ASP A 66 -7.02 1.54 -19.49
CA ASP A 66 -6.68 1.96 -20.85
C ASP A 66 -6.12 3.40 -20.94
N ALA A 67 -6.38 4.22 -19.90
CA ALA A 67 -5.84 5.57 -19.79
C ALA A 67 -4.49 5.64 -19.06
N TRP A 68 -4.01 4.53 -18.52
CA TRP A 68 -2.76 4.51 -17.77
C TRP A 68 -1.55 4.58 -18.73
N PRO A 69 -0.48 5.30 -18.35
CA PRO A 69 0.75 5.26 -19.11
C PRO A 69 1.34 3.85 -19.16
N ASP A 70 2.06 3.57 -20.23
CA ASP A 70 2.82 2.31 -20.29
C ASP A 70 3.77 2.24 -19.09
N ARG A 71 3.64 1.15 -18.34
CA ARG A 71 4.46 0.90 -17.15
C ARG A 71 5.96 0.89 -17.48
N ALA A 72 6.34 0.49 -18.69
CA ALA A 72 7.73 0.48 -19.14
C ALA A 72 8.35 1.90 -19.25
N LEU A 73 7.52 2.95 -19.31
CA LEU A 73 7.98 4.34 -19.34
C LEU A 73 8.31 4.90 -17.96
N LEU A 74 7.99 4.18 -16.90
CA LEU A 74 8.19 4.61 -15.53
C LEU A 74 9.31 3.78 -14.88
N PRO A 75 10.28 4.41 -14.20
CA PRO A 75 11.30 3.67 -13.47
C PRO A 75 10.64 2.84 -12.35
N SER A 76 11.13 1.62 -12.16
CA SER A 76 10.71 0.80 -11.03
C SER A 76 11.18 1.43 -9.70
N MET A 77 10.53 1.11 -8.60
CA MET A 77 11.00 1.53 -7.27
C MET A 77 12.41 0.97 -7.01
N ALA A 78 12.68 -0.25 -7.45
CA ALA A 78 14.01 -0.87 -7.35
C ALA A 78 15.07 -0.07 -8.13
N CYS A 79 14.75 0.42 -9.33
CA CYS A 79 15.63 1.29 -10.11
C CYS A 79 15.95 2.59 -9.33
N VAL A 80 14.93 3.27 -8.81
CA VAL A 80 15.11 4.50 -8.02
C VAL A 80 15.95 4.26 -6.76
N LEU A 81 15.72 3.15 -6.07
CA LEU A 81 16.50 2.79 -4.89
C LEU A 81 17.94 2.40 -5.23
N TYR A 82 18.14 1.67 -6.32
CA TYR A 82 19.48 1.30 -6.80
C TYR A 82 20.34 2.54 -7.09
N GLU A 83 19.78 3.53 -7.80
CA GLU A 83 20.48 4.78 -8.08
C GLU A 83 20.86 5.56 -6.82
N LYS A 84 20.01 5.53 -5.79
CA LYS A 84 20.26 6.19 -4.51
C LYS A 84 21.26 5.46 -3.62
N LEU A 85 21.13 4.15 -3.52
CA LEU A 85 21.89 3.33 -2.56
C LEU A 85 23.23 2.84 -3.12
N GLN A 86 23.33 2.72 -4.46
CA GLN A 86 24.50 2.22 -5.18
C GLN A 86 25.11 0.96 -4.51
N PRO A 87 24.33 -0.13 -4.38
CA PRO A 87 24.76 -1.31 -3.64
C PRO A 87 26.00 -1.92 -4.29
N ALA A 88 27.07 -2.07 -3.50
CA ALA A 88 28.33 -2.59 -4.00
C ALA A 88 28.19 -4.03 -4.54
N GLY A 89 28.78 -4.29 -5.70
CA GLY A 89 28.85 -5.64 -6.26
C GLY A 89 27.55 -6.17 -6.87
N LYS A 90 26.55 -5.31 -7.09
CA LYS A 90 25.30 -5.69 -7.76
C LYS A 90 25.03 -4.84 -8.98
N THR A 91 24.48 -5.44 -10.02
CA THR A 91 23.92 -4.72 -11.16
C THR A 91 22.47 -4.28 -10.88
N LEU A 92 21.95 -3.33 -11.65
CA LEU A 92 20.54 -2.93 -11.55
C LEU A 92 19.60 -4.11 -11.79
N GLU A 93 19.88 -4.91 -12.81
CA GLU A 93 19.06 -6.08 -13.17
C GLU A 93 18.98 -7.12 -12.03
N GLU A 94 20.12 -7.39 -11.37
CA GLU A 94 20.15 -8.27 -10.20
C GLU A 94 19.34 -7.68 -9.04
N TYR A 95 19.47 -6.39 -8.79
CA TYR A 95 18.74 -5.71 -7.73
C TYR A 95 17.22 -5.70 -7.96
N GLU A 96 16.78 -5.45 -9.20
CA GLU A 96 15.36 -5.49 -9.58
C GLU A 96 14.78 -6.91 -9.41
N ARG A 97 15.50 -7.94 -9.87
CA ARG A 97 15.08 -9.33 -9.70
C ARG A 97 14.96 -9.73 -8.23
N GLU A 98 15.98 -9.43 -7.42
CA GLU A 98 15.96 -9.73 -5.98
C GLU A 98 14.82 -8.98 -5.25
N SER A 99 14.57 -7.73 -5.64
CA SER A 99 13.46 -6.95 -5.09
C SER A 99 12.11 -7.59 -5.39
N GLU A 100 11.88 -8.01 -6.64
CA GLU A 100 10.66 -8.70 -7.04
C GLU A 100 10.49 -10.04 -6.32
N GLU A 101 11.56 -10.85 -6.24
CA GLU A 101 11.54 -12.11 -5.50
C GLU A 101 11.23 -11.89 -4.01
N SER A 102 11.78 -10.85 -3.40
CA SER A 102 11.52 -10.49 -2.01
C SER A 102 10.06 -10.13 -1.80
N ILE A 103 9.48 -9.30 -2.68
CA ILE A 103 8.07 -8.92 -2.63
C ILE A 103 7.20 -10.17 -2.70
N GLN A 104 7.46 -11.07 -3.64
CA GLN A 104 6.67 -12.30 -3.80
C GLN A 104 6.74 -13.22 -2.57
N LYS A 105 7.91 -13.34 -1.96
CA LYS A 105 8.11 -14.17 -0.76
C LYS A 105 7.49 -13.58 0.50
N THR A 106 7.33 -12.25 0.56
CA THR A 106 6.88 -11.52 1.76
C THR A 106 5.49 -10.92 1.64
N LEU A 107 4.72 -11.30 0.62
CA LEU A 107 3.36 -10.82 0.43
C LEU A 107 2.43 -11.13 1.63
N TYR A 108 2.72 -12.21 2.36
CA TYR A 108 1.95 -12.67 3.54
C TYR A 108 2.81 -13.45 4.52
#